data_643aa091f2e2471b8dad929ac99229fd
#
_entry.id   643aa091f2e2471b8dad929ac99229fd
#
_cell.length_a   1.000
_cell.length_b   1.000
_cell.length_c   1.000
_cell.angle_alpha   90.00
_cell.angle_beta   90.00
_cell.angle_gamma   90.00
#
_symmetry.space_group_name_H-M   'P 1'
#
loop_
_entity.id
_entity.type
_entity.pdbx_description
1 polymer ?
#
loop_
_entity_poly.entity_id
_entity_poly.type
_entity_poly.pdbx_seq_one_letter_code
_entity_poly.pdbx_strand_id
1 'polypeptide(L)'
;LLGIEPNRLYISIVKDDKGETEFWITDEDGSKVSMAYQDNLNNNSSFKKMFAGWKKQQKSLVIDIKGEDLHEYFKYLNSIHVPFKGGMVQQRRLQYIAYFNKGFIGMASPDEQPEDTLQLLERFAGVFNLTFTRFNDLKVAEAHALQAEQDLVEIKAARKNAEEALTELKSTQSQLIQSEKMASLGELTAGISHEIQNPLNFVNNFSEVSTELIDE
;
A
#
# COMPACT_ATOMS: atom_id res chain seq x y z
N LEU A 1 -35.47 11.75 -16.22
CA LEU A 1 -36.26 11.05 -15.17
C LEU A 1 -36.64 9.70 -15.76
N LEU A 2 -36.15 8.62 -15.19
CA LEU A 2 -36.16 7.25 -15.76
C LEU A 2 -37.50 6.54 -15.54
N GLY A 3 -38.53 7.21 -14.99
CA GLY A 3 -39.85 6.62 -14.73
C GLY A 3 -39.87 5.49 -13.71
N ILE A 4 -38.79 5.34 -12.94
CA ILE A 4 -38.63 4.36 -11.88
C ILE A 4 -38.90 5.08 -10.55
N GLU A 5 -39.80 4.55 -9.77
CA GLU A 5 -40.10 5.05 -8.41
C GLU A 5 -39.55 4.05 -7.38
N PRO A 6 -38.23 4.10 -7.06
CA PRO A 6 -37.68 3.20 -6.06
C PRO A 6 -38.13 3.61 -4.68
N ASN A 7 -38.45 2.64 -3.82
CA ASN A 7 -38.58 2.93 -2.39
C ASN A 7 -37.20 3.19 -1.76
N ARG A 8 -36.15 2.64 -2.36
CA ARG A 8 -34.77 2.84 -1.91
C ARG A 8 -33.78 2.39 -2.97
N LEU A 9 -32.74 3.20 -3.17
CA LEU A 9 -31.54 2.81 -3.87
C LEU A 9 -30.41 2.57 -2.87
N TYR A 10 -29.52 1.63 -3.19
CA TYR A 10 -28.36 1.38 -2.36
C TYR A 10 -27.18 0.90 -3.20
N ILE A 11 -25.97 1.17 -2.67
CA ILE A 11 -24.72 0.63 -3.17
C ILE A 11 -24.07 -0.10 -2.00
N SER A 12 -23.53 -1.27 -2.27
CA SER A 12 -22.77 -2.05 -1.31
C SER A 12 -21.38 -2.33 -1.86
N ILE A 13 -20.37 -2.04 -1.05
CA ILE A 13 -18.97 -2.42 -1.32
C ILE A 13 -18.61 -3.57 -0.39
N VAL A 14 -18.34 -4.73 -0.98
CA VAL A 14 -17.89 -5.93 -0.25
C VAL A 14 -16.40 -5.81 0.00
N LYS A 15 -16.01 -5.85 1.27
CA LYS A 15 -14.62 -5.64 1.70
C LYS A 15 -13.79 -6.91 1.64
N ASP A 16 -14.40 -8.05 1.94
CA ASP A 16 -13.73 -9.34 2.03
C ASP A 16 -14.63 -10.54 1.68
N ASP A 17 -14.02 -11.71 1.60
CA ASP A 17 -14.72 -12.97 1.34
C ASP A 17 -15.56 -13.48 2.53
N LYS A 18 -15.48 -12.84 3.69
CA LYS A 18 -16.27 -13.17 4.90
C LYS A 18 -17.60 -12.43 4.92
N GLY A 19 -17.79 -11.47 4.00
CA GLY A 19 -19.05 -10.74 3.82
C GLY A 19 -19.11 -9.40 4.53
N GLU A 20 -17.98 -8.91 5.06
CA GLU A 20 -17.90 -7.54 5.54
C GLU A 20 -18.18 -6.56 4.41
N THR A 21 -19.09 -5.64 4.65
CA THR A 21 -19.58 -4.74 3.62
C THR A 21 -19.90 -3.36 4.19
N GLU A 22 -19.84 -2.39 3.30
CA GLU A 22 -20.28 -1.03 3.57
C GLU A 22 -21.41 -0.68 2.62
N PHE A 23 -22.53 -0.20 3.19
CA PHE A 23 -23.70 0.23 2.47
C PHE A 23 -23.82 1.74 2.46
N TRP A 24 -24.19 2.28 1.30
CA TRP A 24 -24.74 3.64 1.12
C TRP A 24 -26.16 3.50 0.63
N ILE A 25 -27.10 4.03 1.39
CA ILE A 25 -28.50 3.92 1.10
C ILE A 25 -29.12 5.30 0.92
N THR A 26 -30.08 5.42 0.03
CA THR A 26 -30.90 6.63 -0.09
C THR A 26 -32.01 6.65 0.96
N ASP A 27 -32.68 7.81 1.08
CA ASP A 27 -34.01 7.87 1.64
C ASP A 27 -35.00 7.04 0.79
N GLU A 28 -36.21 6.89 1.26
CA GLU A 28 -37.17 6.00 0.62
C GLU A 28 -37.88 6.57 -0.63
N ASP A 29 -37.57 7.79 -1.01
CA ASP A 29 -37.93 8.35 -2.31
C ASP A 29 -36.78 8.31 -3.34
N GLY A 30 -35.61 7.78 -2.91
CA GLY A 30 -34.44 7.64 -3.78
C GLY A 30 -33.73 8.96 -4.11
N SER A 31 -34.12 10.09 -3.46
CA SER A 31 -33.68 11.42 -3.88
C SER A 31 -32.28 11.80 -3.42
N LYS A 32 -31.84 11.32 -2.25
CA LYS A 32 -30.52 11.62 -1.67
C LYS A 32 -30.00 10.48 -0.83
N VAL A 33 -28.69 10.36 -0.73
CA VAL A 33 -28.04 9.44 0.23
C VAL A 33 -28.36 9.90 1.65
N SER A 34 -29.02 9.05 2.42
CA SER A 34 -29.46 9.34 3.77
C SER A 34 -28.59 8.73 4.85
N MET A 35 -27.93 7.62 4.55
CA MET A 35 -27.15 6.86 5.52
C MET A 35 -26.03 6.05 4.85
N ALA A 36 -24.91 5.92 5.56
CA ALA A 36 -23.89 4.93 5.29
C ALA A 36 -23.64 4.10 6.57
N TYR A 37 -23.52 2.79 6.43
CA TYR A 37 -23.27 1.89 7.56
C TYR A 37 -22.46 0.65 7.13
N GLN A 38 -21.84 0.02 8.11
CA GLN A 38 -21.12 -1.25 7.91
C GLN A 38 -21.97 -2.39 8.45
N ASP A 39 -21.92 -3.53 7.76
CA ASP A 39 -22.65 -4.74 8.14
C ASP A 39 -21.92 -5.97 7.60
N ASN A 40 -22.37 -7.14 8.02
CA ASN A 40 -21.94 -8.42 7.45
C ASN A 40 -23.10 -9.07 6.68
N LEU A 41 -22.87 -9.38 5.42
CA LEU A 41 -23.86 -9.97 4.53
C LEU A 41 -24.35 -11.37 4.97
N ASN A 42 -23.72 -11.96 6.00
CA ASN A 42 -24.18 -13.21 6.60
C ASN A 42 -25.19 -13.02 7.75
N ASN A 43 -25.46 -11.80 8.16
CA ASN A 43 -26.34 -11.54 9.32
C ASN A 43 -27.83 -11.68 9.02
N ASN A 44 -28.25 -11.63 7.74
CA ASN A 44 -29.64 -11.75 7.33
C ASN A 44 -29.79 -12.68 6.13
N SER A 45 -30.93 -13.40 6.02
CA SER A 45 -31.20 -14.37 4.95
C SER A 45 -31.19 -13.74 3.56
N SER A 46 -31.75 -12.54 3.40
CA SER A 46 -31.75 -11.80 2.14
C SER A 46 -30.36 -11.31 1.77
N PHE A 47 -29.57 -10.83 2.73
CA PHE A 47 -28.20 -10.42 2.51
C PHE A 47 -27.30 -11.60 2.14
N LYS A 48 -27.52 -12.79 2.73
CA LYS A 48 -26.83 -14.02 2.32
C LYS A 48 -27.07 -14.36 0.86
N LYS A 49 -28.30 -14.18 0.37
CA LYS A 49 -28.62 -14.40 -1.07
C LYS A 49 -27.89 -13.39 -1.96
N MET A 50 -27.80 -12.12 -1.56
CA MET A 50 -27.03 -11.08 -2.26
C MET A 50 -25.56 -11.44 -2.31
N PHE A 51 -24.98 -11.85 -1.17
CA PHE A 51 -23.57 -12.25 -1.08
C PHE A 51 -23.26 -13.49 -1.89
N ALA A 52 -24.13 -14.48 -1.90
CA ALA A 52 -23.99 -15.68 -2.73
C ALA A 52 -23.99 -15.35 -4.22
N GLY A 53 -24.84 -14.39 -4.66
CA GLY A 53 -24.85 -13.90 -6.04
C GLY A 53 -23.55 -13.21 -6.43
N TRP A 54 -23.03 -12.35 -5.54
CA TRP A 54 -21.74 -11.69 -5.74
C TRP A 54 -20.58 -12.70 -5.84
N LYS A 55 -20.49 -13.66 -4.91
CA LYS A 55 -19.47 -14.72 -4.96
C LYS A 55 -19.51 -15.57 -6.25
N LYS A 56 -20.70 -15.81 -6.76
CA LYS A 56 -20.90 -16.51 -8.03
C LYS A 56 -20.67 -15.64 -9.26
N GLN A 57 -20.34 -14.36 -9.06
CA GLN A 57 -20.18 -13.37 -10.13
C GLN A 57 -21.40 -13.32 -11.08
N GLN A 58 -22.60 -13.42 -10.49
CA GLN A 58 -23.83 -13.24 -11.26
C GLN A 58 -23.87 -11.83 -11.81
N LYS A 59 -24.56 -11.66 -12.92
CA LYS A 59 -24.75 -10.33 -13.51
C LYS A 59 -25.76 -9.52 -12.70
N SER A 60 -26.85 -10.17 -12.33
CA SER A 60 -27.95 -9.59 -11.56
C SER A 60 -28.72 -10.65 -10.78
N LEU A 61 -29.58 -10.19 -9.87
CA LEU A 61 -30.45 -11.04 -9.05
C LEU A 61 -31.70 -10.25 -8.67
N VAL A 62 -32.86 -10.92 -8.68
CA VAL A 62 -34.09 -10.41 -8.07
C VAL A 62 -34.45 -11.29 -6.89
N ILE A 63 -34.68 -10.68 -5.72
CA ILE A 63 -35.13 -11.38 -4.52
C ILE A 63 -36.54 -10.89 -4.18
N ASP A 64 -37.49 -11.81 -4.14
CA ASP A 64 -38.86 -11.53 -3.71
C ASP A 64 -39.02 -11.96 -2.25
N ILE A 65 -39.20 -10.99 -1.36
CA ILE A 65 -39.27 -11.20 0.08
C ILE A 65 -40.73 -11.02 0.51
N LYS A 66 -41.31 -12.06 1.11
CA LYS A 66 -42.74 -12.12 1.53
C LYS A 66 -42.88 -12.84 2.87
N GLY A 67 -44.04 -12.68 3.52
CA GLY A 67 -44.39 -13.42 4.72
C GLY A 67 -43.41 -13.27 5.87
N GLU A 68 -43.00 -14.39 6.47
CA GLU A 68 -42.09 -14.42 7.60
C GLU A 68 -40.71 -13.86 7.28
N ASP A 69 -40.16 -14.17 6.09
CA ASP A 69 -38.87 -13.65 5.61
C ASP A 69 -38.88 -12.10 5.58
N LEU A 70 -40.02 -11.49 5.20
CA LEU A 70 -40.16 -10.05 5.18
C LEU A 70 -40.20 -9.45 6.58
N HIS A 71 -40.88 -10.11 7.50
CA HIS A 71 -40.95 -9.70 8.90
C HIS A 71 -39.56 -9.74 9.55
N GLU A 72 -38.82 -10.83 9.36
CA GLU A 72 -37.45 -10.97 9.84
C GLU A 72 -36.52 -9.93 9.21
N TYR A 73 -36.67 -9.65 7.91
CA TYR A 73 -35.89 -8.65 7.22
C TYR A 73 -36.10 -7.25 7.83
N PHE A 74 -37.33 -6.82 8.06
CA PHE A 74 -37.61 -5.52 8.67
C PHE A 74 -37.19 -5.46 10.15
N LYS A 75 -37.37 -6.55 10.89
CA LYS A 75 -36.89 -6.67 12.28
C LYS A 75 -35.37 -6.48 12.32
N TYR A 76 -34.66 -7.09 11.39
CA TYR A 76 -33.22 -6.93 11.27
C TYR A 76 -32.82 -5.50 10.94
N LEU A 77 -33.43 -4.86 9.91
CA LEU A 77 -33.17 -3.47 9.57
C LEU A 77 -33.40 -2.52 10.76
N ASN A 78 -34.45 -2.77 11.53
CA ASN A 78 -34.73 -1.98 12.72
C ASN A 78 -33.65 -2.17 13.81
N SER A 79 -33.12 -3.39 13.97
CA SER A 79 -32.05 -3.67 14.94
C SER A 79 -30.74 -2.95 14.62
N ILE A 80 -30.47 -2.66 13.36
CA ILE A 80 -29.31 -1.90 12.89
C ILE A 80 -29.63 -0.44 12.60
N HIS A 81 -30.80 0.04 13.01
CA HIS A 81 -31.26 1.42 12.88
C HIS A 81 -31.35 1.95 11.44
N VAL A 82 -31.54 1.07 10.47
CA VAL A 82 -31.81 1.46 9.09
C VAL A 82 -33.27 1.89 8.96
N PRO A 83 -33.56 3.18 8.65
CA PRO A 83 -34.93 3.67 8.57
C PRO A 83 -35.65 3.06 7.35
N PHE A 84 -36.96 2.82 7.48
CA PHE A 84 -37.80 2.38 6.37
C PHE A 84 -39.23 2.92 6.54
N LYS A 85 -39.84 3.34 5.42
CA LYS A 85 -41.25 3.81 5.37
C LYS A 85 -42.21 2.61 5.26
N GLY A 86 -43.42 2.83 5.70
CA GLY A 86 -44.49 1.83 5.62
C GLY A 86 -44.40 0.72 6.67
N GLY A 87 -43.27 0.59 7.36
CA GLY A 87 -43.11 -0.32 8.47
C GLY A 87 -43.50 -1.77 8.12
N MET A 88 -44.05 -2.48 9.11
CA MET A 88 -44.54 -3.86 8.96
C MET A 88 -45.86 -3.98 8.15
N VAL A 89 -46.36 -2.91 7.56
CA VAL A 89 -47.59 -2.92 6.73
C VAL A 89 -47.29 -3.43 5.31
N GLN A 90 -46.03 -3.41 4.88
CA GLN A 90 -45.66 -3.98 3.58
C GLN A 90 -45.87 -5.49 3.58
N GLN A 91 -46.48 -6.03 2.56
CA GLN A 91 -46.71 -7.47 2.40
C GLN A 91 -45.71 -8.12 1.46
N ARG A 92 -44.90 -7.32 0.75
CA ARG A 92 -43.91 -7.75 -0.24
C ARG A 92 -42.79 -6.72 -0.34
N ARG A 93 -41.59 -7.18 -0.57
CA ARG A 93 -40.45 -6.34 -0.94
C ARG A 93 -39.57 -7.04 -1.97
N LEU A 94 -39.43 -6.42 -3.13
CA LEU A 94 -38.58 -6.86 -4.20
C LEU A 94 -37.23 -6.14 -4.10
N GLN A 95 -36.16 -6.91 -4.21
CA GLN A 95 -34.79 -6.42 -4.30
C GLN A 95 -34.26 -6.70 -5.70
N TYR A 96 -34.03 -5.67 -6.48
CA TYR A 96 -33.39 -5.72 -7.78
C TYR A 96 -31.92 -5.38 -7.59
N ILE A 97 -31.01 -6.27 -7.99
CA ILE A 97 -29.59 -6.20 -7.67
C ILE A 97 -28.79 -6.39 -8.95
N ALA A 98 -27.84 -5.50 -9.21
CA ALA A 98 -26.85 -5.66 -10.26
C ALA A 98 -25.45 -5.65 -9.66
N TYR A 99 -24.63 -6.64 -10.03
CA TYR A 99 -23.34 -6.86 -9.44
C TYR A 99 -22.22 -6.17 -10.22
N PHE A 100 -21.17 -5.82 -9.49
CA PHE A 100 -19.87 -5.39 -10.02
C PHE A 100 -18.73 -6.03 -9.20
N ASN A 101 -17.50 -5.90 -9.64
CA ASN A 101 -16.37 -6.64 -9.05
C ASN A 101 -16.24 -6.49 -7.53
N LYS A 102 -16.51 -5.31 -6.99
CA LYS A 102 -16.34 -5.01 -5.56
C LYS A 102 -17.64 -4.90 -4.78
N GLY A 103 -18.76 -5.32 -5.36
CA GLY A 103 -20.04 -5.23 -4.67
C GLY A 103 -21.24 -5.26 -5.60
N PHE A 104 -22.28 -4.51 -5.24
CA PHE A 104 -23.50 -4.45 -6.00
C PHE A 104 -24.25 -3.13 -5.82
N ILE A 105 -25.03 -2.78 -6.82
CA ILE A 105 -26.02 -1.71 -6.76
C ILE A 105 -27.40 -2.36 -6.69
N GLY A 106 -28.26 -1.86 -5.84
CA GLY A 106 -29.58 -2.41 -5.72
C GLY A 106 -30.67 -1.36 -5.55
N MET A 107 -31.86 -1.82 -5.82
CA MET A 107 -33.10 -1.07 -5.64
C MET A 107 -34.11 -1.95 -4.92
N ALA A 108 -34.78 -1.38 -3.94
CA ALA A 108 -35.89 -2.03 -3.24
C ALA A 108 -37.23 -1.35 -3.60
N SER A 109 -38.25 -2.18 -3.83
CA SER A 109 -39.60 -1.72 -4.10
C SER A 109 -40.65 -2.69 -3.54
N PRO A 110 -41.82 -2.24 -3.06
CA PRO A 110 -42.90 -3.13 -2.71
C PRO A 110 -43.61 -3.70 -3.96
N ASP A 111 -43.52 -2.99 -5.09
CA ASP A 111 -44.21 -3.31 -6.34
C ASP A 111 -43.21 -3.82 -7.40
N GLU A 112 -43.74 -4.59 -8.35
CA GLU A 112 -42.97 -5.01 -9.51
C GLU A 112 -42.61 -3.80 -10.37
N GLN A 113 -41.36 -3.81 -10.83
CA GLN A 113 -40.81 -2.73 -11.64
C GLN A 113 -40.86 -3.14 -13.13
N PRO A 114 -40.78 -2.18 -14.05
CA PRO A 114 -40.70 -2.43 -15.48
C PRO A 114 -39.61 -3.45 -15.83
N GLU A 115 -39.79 -4.25 -16.87
CA GLU A 115 -38.89 -5.36 -17.27
C GLU A 115 -37.46 -4.88 -17.58
N ASP A 116 -37.30 -3.65 -18.05
CA ASP A 116 -36.01 -3.04 -18.36
C ASP A 116 -35.26 -2.48 -17.15
N THR A 117 -35.90 -2.41 -15.98
CA THR A 117 -35.30 -1.88 -14.74
C THR A 117 -34.02 -2.61 -14.35
N LEU A 118 -34.03 -3.94 -14.44
CA LEU A 118 -32.88 -4.75 -14.11
C LEU A 118 -31.70 -4.52 -15.09
N GLN A 119 -32.00 -4.39 -16.38
CA GLN A 119 -31.01 -4.07 -17.40
C GLN A 119 -30.42 -2.67 -17.18
N LEU A 120 -31.24 -1.73 -16.74
CA LEU A 120 -30.76 -0.38 -16.39
C LEU A 120 -29.80 -0.41 -15.19
N LEU A 121 -30.14 -1.15 -14.13
CA LEU A 121 -29.23 -1.35 -12.98
C LEU A 121 -27.92 -2.03 -13.39
N GLU A 122 -27.97 -3.02 -14.27
CA GLU A 122 -26.76 -3.68 -14.80
C GLU A 122 -25.85 -2.69 -15.54
N ARG A 123 -26.41 -1.78 -16.33
CA ARG A 123 -25.65 -0.72 -17.01
C ARG A 123 -25.02 0.23 -16.01
N PHE A 124 -25.75 0.63 -14.98
CA PHE A 124 -25.21 1.47 -13.89
C PHE A 124 -24.09 0.76 -13.15
N ALA A 125 -24.28 -0.52 -12.81
CA ALA A 125 -23.24 -1.32 -12.16
C ALA A 125 -21.96 -1.41 -13.02
N GLY A 126 -22.11 -1.56 -14.34
CA GLY A 126 -20.98 -1.54 -15.27
C GLY A 126 -20.21 -0.22 -15.28
N VAL A 127 -20.92 0.91 -15.37
CA VAL A 127 -20.31 2.25 -15.31
C VAL A 127 -19.65 2.51 -13.95
N PHE A 128 -20.34 2.15 -12.87
CA PHE A 128 -19.80 2.29 -11.52
C PHE A 128 -18.54 1.45 -11.33
N ASN A 129 -18.55 0.20 -11.78
CA ASN A 129 -17.38 -0.68 -11.72
C ASN A 129 -16.17 -0.06 -12.42
N LEU A 130 -16.34 0.46 -13.63
CA LEU A 130 -15.27 1.10 -14.38
C LEU A 130 -14.70 2.32 -13.63
N THR A 131 -15.59 3.19 -13.17
CA THR A 131 -15.21 4.43 -12.47
C THR A 131 -14.54 4.13 -11.13
N PHE A 132 -15.09 3.20 -10.36
CA PHE A 132 -14.56 2.80 -9.05
C PHE A 132 -13.19 2.12 -9.16
N THR A 133 -13.04 1.23 -10.15
CA THR A 133 -11.73 0.60 -10.41
C THR A 133 -10.69 1.66 -10.76
N ARG A 134 -11.02 2.55 -11.70
CA ARG A 134 -10.09 3.62 -12.11
C ARG A 134 -9.72 4.58 -10.97
N PHE A 135 -10.67 4.91 -10.12
CA PHE A 135 -10.42 5.72 -8.92
C PHE A 135 -9.44 5.05 -7.95
N ASN A 136 -9.61 3.75 -7.69
CA ASN A 136 -8.71 3.00 -6.84
C ASN A 136 -7.32 2.84 -7.46
N ASP A 137 -7.23 2.58 -8.77
CA ASP A 137 -5.96 2.50 -9.49
C ASP A 137 -5.19 3.82 -9.40
N LEU A 138 -5.87 4.95 -9.55
CA LEU A 138 -5.27 6.27 -9.38
C LEU A 138 -4.74 6.48 -7.94
N LYS A 139 -5.53 6.14 -6.93
CA LYS A 139 -5.07 6.25 -5.53
C LYS A 139 -3.83 5.42 -5.24
N VAL A 140 -3.78 4.20 -5.76
CA VAL A 140 -2.61 3.32 -5.62
C VAL A 140 -1.40 3.91 -6.36
N ALA A 141 -1.60 4.41 -7.57
CA ALA A 141 -0.55 5.05 -8.35
C ALA A 141 0.01 6.31 -7.67
N GLU A 142 -0.85 7.15 -7.09
CA GLU A 142 -0.45 8.34 -6.31
C GLU A 142 0.36 7.94 -5.07
N ALA A 143 -0.05 6.91 -4.34
CA ALA A 143 0.68 6.41 -3.18
C ALA A 143 2.08 5.88 -3.57
N HIS A 144 2.17 5.13 -4.67
CA HIS A 144 3.46 4.64 -5.19
C HIS A 144 4.37 5.78 -5.67
N ALA A 145 3.80 6.81 -6.32
CA ALA A 145 4.56 7.97 -6.76
C ALA A 145 5.17 8.74 -5.57
N LEU A 146 4.39 8.95 -4.52
CA LEU A 146 4.86 9.60 -3.29
C LEU A 146 5.98 8.78 -2.61
N GLN A 147 5.82 7.46 -2.53
CA GLN A 147 6.85 6.58 -1.96
C GLN A 147 8.14 6.64 -2.79
N ALA A 148 8.03 6.57 -4.12
CA ALA A 148 9.19 6.65 -5.00
C ALA A 148 9.94 7.99 -4.89
N GLU A 149 9.25 9.10 -4.65
CA GLU A 149 9.87 10.39 -4.39
C GLU A 149 10.66 10.40 -3.07
N GLN A 150 10.10 9.81 -2.00
CA GLN A 150 10.79 9.65 -0.72
C GLN A 150 12.04 8.76 -0.86
N ASP A 151 11.91 7.61 -1.50
CA ASP A 151 13.02 6.68 -1.74
C ASP A 151 14.15 7.37 -2.55
N LEU A 152 13.79 8.21 -3.53
CA LEU A 152 14.76 8.97 -4.32
C LEU A 152 15.57 9.94 -3.48
N VAL A 153 14.96 10.59 -2.50
CA VAL A 153 15.64 11.51 -1.56
C VAL A 153 16.63 10.72 -0.69
N GLU A 154 16.21 9.58 -0.15
CA GLU A 154 17.08 8.73 0.67
C GLU A 154 18.26 8.17 -0.13
N ILE A 155 18.02 7.69 -1.34
CA ILE A 155 19.08 7.17 -2.23
C ILE A 155 20.10 8.26 -2.56
N LYS A 156 19.65 9.49 -2.85
CA LYS A 156 20.56 10.62 -3.11
C LYS A 156 21.43 10.95 -1.90
N ALA A 157 20.84 10.96 -0.70
CA ALA A 157 21.57 11.21 0.54
C ALA A 157 22.59 10.09 0.82
N ALA A 158 22.19 8.83 0.71
CA ALA A 158 23.07 7.67 0.90
C ALA A 158 24.22 7.67 -0.12
N ARG A 159 23.94 7.98 -1.37
CA ARG A 159 24.96 8.10 -2.42
C ARG A 159 26.00 9.19 -2.09
N LYS A 160 25.54 10.37 -1.66
CA LYS A 160 26.44 11.45 -1.27
C LYS A 160 27.37 11.02 -0.12
N ASN A 161 26.82 10.42 0.92
CA ASN A 161 27.60 9.92 2.06
C ASN A 161 28.63 8.86 1.64
N ALA A 162 28.26 7.96 0.73
CA ALA A 162 29.17 6.95 0.19
C ALA A 162 30.30 7.58 -0.65
N GLU A 163 30.02 8.59 -1.46
CA GLU A 163 31.01 9.32 -2.25
C GLU A 163 32.00 10.09 -1.34
N GLU A 164 31.52 10.70 -0.26
CA GLU A 164 32.34 11.37 0.76
C GLU A 164 33.25 10.36 1.49
N ALA A 165 32.70 9.24 1.97
CA ALA A 165 33.47 8.20 2.63
C ALA A 165 34.54 7.56 1.71
N LEU A 166 34.20 7.37 0.43
CA LEU A 166 35.15 6.87 -0.56
C LEU A 166 36.33 7.84 -0.77
N THR A 167 36.06 9.13 -0.75
CA THR A 167 37.09 10.16 -0.91
C THR A 167 38.02 10.19 0.29
N GLU A 168 37.45 10.11 1.50
CA GLU A 168 38.22 10.04 2.76
C GLU A 168 39.09 8.77 2.81
N LEU A 169 38.53 7.62 2.44
CA LEU A 169 39.24 6.37 2.39
C LEU A 169 40.45 6.44 1.45
N LYS A 170 40.27 6.98 0.23
CA LYS A 170 41.37 7.16 -0.73
C LYS A 170 42.47 8.08 -0.18
N SER A 171 42.10 9.17 0.50
CA SER A 171 43.04 10.08 1.15
C SER A 171 43.85 9.37 2.22
N THR A 172 43.17 8.66 3.13
CA THR A 172 43.81 7.89 4.21
C THR A 172 44.74 6.80 3.67
N GLN A 173 44.30 6.07 2.64
CA GLN A 173 45.10 5.06 1.97
C GLN A 173 46.39 5.66 1.38
N SER A 174 46.29 6.83 0.74
CA SER A 174 47.46 7.54 0.20
C SER A 174 48.44 7.96 1.32
N GLN A 175 47.96 8.46 2.44
CA GLN A 175 48.78 8.83 3.60
C GLN A 175 49.47 7.61 4.21
N LEU A 176 48.76 6.48 4.33
CA LEU A 176 49.35 5.25 4.85
C LEU A 176 50.49 4.76 3.95
N ILE A 177 50.29 4.74 2.63
CA ILE A 177 51.34 4.34 1.68
C ILE A 177 52.55 5.26 1.77
N GLN A 178 52.32 6.58 1.92
CA GLN A 178 53.42 7.54 2.09
C GLN A 178 54.19 7.31 3.40
N SER A 179 53.45 7.08 4.51
CA SER A 179 54.03 6.81 5.83
C SER A 179 54.86 5.50 5.82
N GLU A 180 54.33 4.44 5.17
CA GLU A 180 55.04 3.17 5.01
C GLU A 180 56.32 3.32 4.21
N LYS A 181 56.30 4.09 3.10
CA LYS A 181 57.49 4.40 2.32
C LYS A 181 58.53 5.18 3.13
N MET A 182 58.11 6.15 3.94
CA MET A 182 59.02 6.93 4.80
C MET A 182 59.61 6.07 5.91
N ALA A 183 58.84 5.19 6.53
CA ALA A 183 59.33 4.25 7.53
C ALA A 183 60.39 3.29 6.93
N SER A 184 60.10 2.70 5.77
CA SER A 184 61.05 1.81 5.06
C SER A 184 62.33 2.54 4.65
N LEU A 185 62.21 3.79 4.16
CA LEU A 185 63.37 4.62 3.83
C LEU A 185 64.21 4.96 5.08
N GLY A 186 63.56 5.24 6.23
CA GLY A 186 64.21 5.50 7.51
C GLY A 186 65.05 4.27 7.99
N GLU A 187 64.44 3.10 7.92
CA GLU A 187 65.08 1.85 8.31
C GLU A 187 66.28 1.54 7.41
N LEU A 188 66.15 1.70 6.11
CA LEU A 188 67.23 1.52 5.14
C LEU A 188 68.35 2.53 5.36
N THR A 189 68.02 3.79 5.63
CA THR A 189 69.01 4.84 5.90
C THR A 189 69.78 4.58 7.20
N ALA A 190 69.11 4.12 8.25
CA ALA A 190 69.76 3.72 9.49
C ALA A 190 70.70 2.53 9.28
N GLY A 191 70.30 1.50 8.51
CA GLY A 191 71.15 0.37 8.14
C GLY A 191 72.39 0.79 7.37
N ILE A 192 72.23 1.63 6.36
CA ILE A 192 73.37 2.15 5.58
C ILE A 192 74.33 2.96 6.45
N SER A 193 73.76 3.80 7.35
CA SER A 193 74.60 4.62 8.27
C SER A 193 75.43 3.76 9.16
N HIS A 194 74.91 2.67 9.72
CA HIS A 194 75.70 1.71 10.51
C HIS A 194 76.79 0.97 9.66
N GLU A 195 76.46 0.60 8.44
CA GLU A 195 77.39 -0.06 7.55
C GLU A 195 78.54 0.88 7.10
N ILE A 196 78.26 2.19 6.96
CA ILE A 196 79.29 3.18 6.67
C ILE A 196 80.11 3.56 7.92
N GLN A 197 79.53 3.63 9.10
CA GLN A 197 80.23 3.91 10.35
C GLN A 197 81.31 2.81 10.68
N ASN A 198 80.99 1.58 10.43
CA ASN A 198 81.90 0.46 10.72
C ASN A 198 83.29 0.61 10.06
N PRO A 199 83.43 0.78 8.73
CA PRO A 199 84.71 0.99 8.10
C PRO A 199 85.36 2.32 8.47
N LEU A 200 84.56 3.39 8.70
CA LEU A 200 85.11 4.68 9.16
C LEU A 200 85.77 4.57 10.56
N ASN A 201 85.15 3.86 11.52
CA ASN A 201 85.72 3.58 12.81
C ASN A 201 87.00 2.78 12.69
N PHE A 202 87.00 1.80 11.76
CA PHE A 202 88.23 1.04 11.50
C PHE A 202 89.41 1.89 10.96
N VAL A 203 89.13 2.78 10.01
CA VAL A 203 90.08 3.75 9.46
C VAL A 203 90.56 4.72 10.53
N ASN A 204 89.71 5.24 11.38
CA ASN A 204 90.03 6.16 12.45
C ASN A 204 90.95 5.46 13.47
N ASN A 205 90.58 4.27 13.96
CA ASN A 205 91.39 3.48 14.88
C ASN A 205 92.75 3.16 14.31
N PHE A 206 92.84 2.76 13.03
CA PHE A 206 94.08 2.50 12.35
C PHE A 206 94.96 3.72 12.19
N SER A 207 94.34 4.90 11.94
CA SER A 207 95.10 6.17 11.87
C SER A 207 95.65 6.57 13.21
N GLU A 208 94.89 6.44 14.30
CA GLU A 208 95.33 6.72 15.66
C GLU A 208 96.57 5.82 16.05
N VAL A 209 96.48 4.50 15.86
CA VAL A 209 97.56 3.58 16.13
C VAL A 209 98.80 3.87 15.27
N SER A 210 98.56 4.24 13.97
CA SER A 210 99.70 4.61 13.09
C SER A 210 100.39 5.89 13.52
N THR A 211 99.63 6.88 14.07
CA THR A 211 100.22 8.10 14.57
C THR A 211 101.02 7.86 15.85
N GLU A 212 100.50 7.04 16.78
CA GLU A 212 101.27 6.62 17.98
C GLU A 212 102.54 5.94 17.68
N LEU A 213 102.58 5.07 16.63
CA LEU A 213 103.77 4.36 16.20
C LEU A 213 104.81 5.22 15.49
N ILE A 214 104.47 6.40 15.01
CA ILE A 214 105.35 7.39 14.39
C ILE A 214 106.03 8.32 15.43
N ASP A 215 105.33 8.58 16.53
CA ASP A 215 105.77 9.46 17.62
C ASP A 215 106.68 8.74 18.66
N GLU A 216 106.80 7.40 18.57
CA GLU A 216 107.87 6.60 19.27
C GLU A 216 109.17 6.56 18.46
#